data_54929b788ecfb3235e861943d3a50bc1
#
_entry.id   54929b788ecfb3235e861943d3a50bc1
#
_cell.length_a   1.000
_cell.length_b   1.000
_cell.length_c   1.000
_cell.angle_alpha   90.00
_cell.angle_beta   90.00
_cell.angle_gamma   90.00
#
_symmetry.space_group_name_H-M   'P 1'
#
loop_
_entity.id
_entity.type
_entity.pdbx_description
1 polymer ?
#
loop_
_entity_poly.entity_id
_entity_poly.type
_entity_poly.pdbx_seq_one_letter_code
_entity_poly.pdbx_strand_id
1 'polypeptide(L)'
;MQLGELALFKVGHSRRMEAAFVLPGGGLAFCYACQTGFDQDRFRHAWIVAALEVDHDAGRAVITTQDWLRAAAHATSRRTLSLGTGDSQDQVAIVEDADTWRRRLEGPIGRWLKTQSAERSWEFFPGWVVGYEPGSAEGRPLLALTAAARELAELVAGERAELDAPSTVD
;
A
#
# COMPACT_ATOMS: atom_id res chain seq x y z
N MET A 1 -5.08 -4.48 -13.25
CA MET A 1 -4.96 -3.27 -12.40
C MET A 1 -4.85 -2.03 -13.30
N GLN A 2 -5.63 -1.00 -13.03
CA GLN A 2 -5.43 0.32 -13.65
C GLN A 2 -4.50 1.12 -12.74
N LEU A 3 -3.20 1.12 -13.03
CA LEU A 3 -2.17 1.80 -12.23
C LEU A 3 -2.52 3.27 -11.92
N GLY A 4 -3.19 3.97 -12.84
CA GLY A 4 -3.60 5.36 -12.65
C GLY A 4 -4.58 5.62 -11.49
N GLU A 5 -5.19 4.58 -10.93
CA GLU A 5 -6.09 4.69 -9.79
C GLU A 5 -5.37 4.69 -8.44
N LEU A 6 -4.11 4.22 -8.39
CA LEU A 6 -3.32 4.24 -7.17
C LEU A 6 -3.08 5.67 -6.68
N ALA A 7 -3.12 5.87 -5.37
CA ALA A 7 -2.89 7.17 -4.74
C ALA A 7 -1.52 7.75 -5.13
N LEU A 8 -0.49 6.91 -5.21
CA LEU A 8 0.85 7.29 -5.65
C LEU A 8 0.84 7.98 -7.02
N PHE A 9 0.04 7.50 -7.98
CA PHE A 9 -0.01 8.05 -9.34
C PHE A 9 -0.85 9.33 -9.46
N LYS A 10 -1.53 9.74 -8.41
CA LYS A 10 -2.27 11.01 -8.38
C LYS A 10 -1.41 12.19 -7.96
N VAL A 11 -0.22 11.92 -7.45
CA VAL A 11 0.70 12.94 -6.95
C VAL A 11 1.70 13.37 -8.02
N GLY A 12 1.98 14.67 -8.06
CA GLY A 12 3.02 15.24 -8.92
C GLY A 12 2.68 15.26 -10.41
N HIS A 13 3.64 15.69 -11.17
CA HIS A 13 3.63 15.76 -12.64
C HIS A 13 4.90 15.13 -13.21
N SER A 14 5.08 15.14 -14.54
CA SER A 14 6.27 14.53 -15.19
C SER A 14 6.53 13.10 -14.73
N ARG A 15 5.47 12.30 -14.72
CA ARG A 15 5.46 10.93 -14.18
C ARG A 15 6.19 9.99 -15.12
N ARG A 16 7.05 9.13 -14.56
CA ARG A 16 7.83 8.18 -15.33
C ARG A 16 7.93 6.85 -14.60
N MET A 17 7.67 5.77 -15.32
CA MET A 17 8.05 4.42 -14.89
C MET A 17 9.41 4.12 -15.50
N GLU A 18 10.40 3.78 -14.67
CA GLU A 18 11.78 3.63 -15.11
C GLU A 18 12.17 2.17 -15.35
N ALA A 19 11.72 1.26 -14.52
CA ALA A 19 11.96 -0.16 -14.68
C ALA A 19 10.74 -0.93 -14.23
N ALA A 20 10.37 -1.99 -14.94
CA ALA A 20 9.25 -2.83 -14.58
C ALA A 20 9.60 -4.30 -14.77
N PHE A 21 9.24 -5.12 -13.79
CA PHE A 21 9.48 -6.57 -13.76
C PHE A 21 8.18 -7.28 -13.43
N VAL A 22 7.90 -8.35 -14.13
CA VAL A 22 6.83 -9.29 -13.77
C VAL A 22 7.35 -10.19 -12.65
N LEU A 23 6.59 -10.32 -11.59
CA LEU A 23 6.97 -11.15 -10.43
C LEU A 23 6.48 -12.58 -10.62
N PRO A 24 7.27 -13.59 -10.20
CA PRO A 24 6.80 -14.97 -10.13
C PRO A 24 5.56 -15.09 -9.24
N GLY A 25 4.53 -15.80 -9.70
CA GLY A 25 3.28 -15.96 -8.96
C GLY A 25 2.26 -14.85 -9.17
N GLY A 26 2.50 -13.95 -10.14
CA GLY A 26 1.62 -12.82 -10.48
C GLY A 26 2.00 -11.54 -9.74
N GLY A 27 1.99 -10.45 -10.46
CA GLY A 27 2.30 -9.12 -9.92
C GLY A 27 3.37 -8.38 -10.70
N LEU A 28 3.66 -7.16 -10.25
CA LEU A 28 4.60 -6.24 -10.87
C LEU A 28 5.48 -5.59 -9.80
N ALA A 29 6.77 -5.46 -10.11
CA ALA A 29 7.66 -4.58 -9.36
C ALA A 29 8.23 -3.54 -10.33
N PHE A 30 8.27 -2.29 -9.93
CA PHE A 30 8.75 -1.21 -10.81
C PHE A 30 9.26 -0.02 -10.01
N CYS A 31 9.98 0.85 -10.72
CA CYS A 31 10.38 2.14 -10.20
C CYS A 31 9.54 3.23 -10.84
N TYR A 32 9.09 4.13 -10.00
CA TYR A 32 8.26 5.25 -10.38
C TYR A 32 8.93 6.55 -9.94
N ALA A 33 9.02 7.50 -10.84
CA ALA A 33 9.50 8.84 -10.53
C ALA A 33 8.46 9.89 -10.91
N CYS A 34 8.33 10.91 -10.10
CA CYS A 34 7.53 12.08 -10.40
C CYS A 34 8.22 13.35 -9.92
N GLN A 35 7.69 14.49 -10.32
CA GLN A 35 8.11 15.79 -9.85
C GLN A 35 6.95 16.48 -9.13
N THR A 36 7.27 17.18 -8.05
CA THR A 36 6.34 18.09 -7.36
C THR A 36 6.92 19.49 -7.38
N GLY A 37 6.05 20.51 -7.17
CA GLY A 37 6.45 21.90 -7.28
C GLY A 37 6.58 22.38 -8.73
N PHE A 38 6.85 23.67 -8.90
CA PHE A 38 6.99 24.35 -10.19
C PHE A 38 8.24 25.22 -10.17
N ASP A 39 8.80 25.45 -11.35
CA ASP A 39 9.96 26.30 -11.59
C ASP A 39 11.18 25.95 -10.71
N GLN A 40 11.63 26.84 -9.85
CA GLN A 40 12.84 26.67 -9.03
C GLN A 40 12.62 25.72 -7.83
N ASP A 41 11.37 25.50 -7.44
CA ASP A 41 10.99 24.62 -6.32
C ASP A 41 10.60 23.20 -6.79
N ARG A 42 11.26 22.70 -7.82
CA ARG A 42 11.01 21.34 -8.32
C ARG A 42 11.73 20.30 -7.47
N PHE A 43 10.96 19.40 -6.91
CA PHE A 43 11.48 18.22 -6.20
C PHE A 43 11.21 16.97 -7.02
N ARG A 44 12.26 16.18 -7.24
CA ARG A 44 12.13 14.85 -7.85
C ARG A 44 11.95 13.81 -6.75
N HIS A 45 10.93 13.02 -6.86
CA HIS A 45 10.67 11.88 -6.00
C HIS A 45 10.84 10.59 -6.79
N ALA A 46 11.50 9.62 -6.21
CA ALA A 46 11.62 8.28 -6.76
C ALA A 46 11.09 7.27 -5.75
N TRP A 47 10.38 6.27 -6.25
CA TRP A 47 9.71 5.24 -5.47
C TRP A 47 9.99 3.88 -6.07
N ILE A 48 10.19 2.90 -5.22
CA ILE A 48 10.07 1.50 -5.60
C ILE A 48 8.67 1.02 -5.25
N VAL A 49 8.09 0.21 -6.12
CA VAL A 49 6.71 -0.26 -6.01
C VAL A 49 6.70 -1.77 -6.23
N ALA A 50 6.00 -2.48 -5.37
CA ALA A 50 5.68 -3.89 -5.53
C ALA A 50 4.16 -4.06 -5.45
N ALA A 51 3.54 -4.53 -6.53
CA ALA A 51 2.12 -4.79 -6.63
C ALA A 51 1.88 -6.29 -6.83
N LEU A 52 1.12 -6.92 -5.95
CA LEU A 52 0.79 -8.33 -6.00
C LEU A 52 -0.70 -8.52 -6.17
N GLU A 53 -1.06 -9.45 -7.05
CA GLU A 53 -2.42 -9.87 -7.24
C GLU A 53 -2.88 -10.73 -6.07
N VAL A 54 -4.08 -10.46 -5.57
CA VAL A 54 -4.72 -11.25 -4.50
C VAL A 54 -6.12 -11.63 -4.95
N ASP A 55 -6.50 -12.88 -4.73
CA ASP A 55 -7.84 -13.38 -5.06
C ASP A 55 -8.85 -12.98 -3.96
N HIS A 56 -8.82 -11.71 -3.57
CA HIS A 56 -9.73 -11.19 -2.57
C HIS A 56 -9.87 -9.67 -2.69
N ASP A 57 -11.10 -9.18 -2.57
CA ASP A 57 -11.36 -7.76 -2.44
C ASP A 57 -11.25 -7.34 -0.96
N ALA A 58 -10.09 -6.84 -0.61
CA ALA A 58 -9.87 -6.28 0.72
C ALA A 58 -10.56 -4.93 0.95
N GLY A 59 -11.24 -4.39 -0.07
CA GLY A 59 -11.71 -3.00 -0.07
C GLY A 59 -10.54 -2.01 -0.22
N ARG A 60 -10.85 -0.75 -0.51
CA ARG A 60 -9.82 0.27 -0.69
C ARG A 60 -9.31 0.79 0.64
N ALA A 61 -8.00 0.85 0.77
CA ALA A 61 -7.32 1.55 1.85
C ALA A 61 -5.94 2.04 1.41
N VAL A 62 -5.51 3.16 1.98
CA VAL A 62 -4.13 3.65 1.90
C VAL A 62 -3.59 3.81 3.31
N ILE A 63 -2.49 3.13 3.60
CA ILE A 63 -1.83 3.14 4.90
C ILE A 63 -0.48 3.82 4.74
N THR A 64 -0.29 4.96 5.42
CA THR A 64 0.89 5.80 5.20
C THR A 64 1.17 6.75 6.35
N THR A 65 2.43 7.17 6.47
CA THR A 65 2.85 8.33 7.27
C THR A 65 3.02 9.59 6.41
N GLN A 66 2.98 9.46 5.09
CA GLN A 66 3.32 10.53 4.15
C GLN A 66 2.14 11.49 3.94
N ASP A 67 2.30 12.77 4.31
CA ASP A 67 1.22 13.78 4.22
C ASP A 67 0.71 13.99 2.80
N TRP A 68 1.60 13.99 1.81
CA TRP A 68 1.21 14.16 0.42
C TRP A 68 0.36 12.96 -0.09
N LEU A 69 0.65 11.75 0.40
CA LEU A 69 -0.12 10.58 0.05
C LEU A 69 -1.46 10.55 0.78
N ARG A 70 -1.49 11.03 2.03
CA ARG A 70 -2.74 11.27 2.76
C ARG A 70 -3.66 12.20 1.96
N ALA A 71 -3.13 13.33 1.48
CA ALA A 71 -3.91 14.28 0.68
C ALA A 71 -4.44 13.64 -0.62
N ALA A 72 -3.61 12.84 -1.32
CA ALA A 72 -4.04 12.13 -2.52
C ALA A 72 -5.11 11.06 -2.24
N ALA A 73 -5.01 10.34 -1.13
CA ALA A 73 -5.97 9.32 -0.72
C ALA A 73 -7.30 9.94 -0.28
N HIS A 74 -7.28 11.07 0.41
CA HIS A 74 -8.49 11.79 0.82
C HIS A 74 -9.33 12.31 -0.36
N ALA A 75 -8.74 12.46 -1.53
CA ALA A 75 -9.50 12.78 -2.74
C ALA A 75 -10.44 11.65 -3.17
N THR A 76 -10.20 10.42 -2.70
CA THR A 76 -10.96 9.22 -3.06
C THR A 76 -11.65 8.53 -1.88
N SER A 77 -11.15 8.72 -0.66
CA SER A 77 -11.65 8.07 0.57
C SER A 77 -11.80 9.11 1.68
N ARG A 78 -12.88 8.99 2.46
CA ARG A 78 -13.27 10.05 3.40
C ARG A 78 -13.04 9.72 4.87
N ARG A 79 -12.59 8.50 5.21
CA ARG A 79 -12.47 8.06 6.59
C ARG A 79 -11.02 7.74 6.93
N THR A 80 -10.55 8.29 8.04
CA THR A 80 -9.20 8.06 8.56
C THR A 80 -9.28 7.25 9.84
N LEU A 81 -8.48 6.20 9.92
CA LEU A 81 -8.26 5.43 11.13
C LEU A 81 -6.80 5.60 11.56
N SER A 82 -6.56 5.80 12.85
CA SER A 82 -5.21 5.77 13.41
C SER A 82 -4.81 4.32 13.67
N LEU A 83 -3.58 3.94 13.31
CA LEU A 83 -3.04 2.64 13.65
C LEU A 83 -2.53 2.57 15.10
N GLY A 84 -2.54 3.70 15.82
CA GLY A 84 -2.24 3.79 17.25
C GLY A 84 -0.95 3.07 17.62
N THR A 85 0.19 3.73 17.46
CA THR A 85 1.46 3.26 18.04
C THR A 85 2.12 4.45 18.72
N GLY A 86 2.40 4.30 20.01
CA GLY A 86 3.11 5.31 20.77
C GLY A 86 4.45 5.66 20.12
N ASP A 87 4.86 6.92 20.29
CA ASP A 87 6.18 7.51 20.05
C ASP A 87 6.74 7.63 18.64
N SER A 88 6.15 7.11 17.59
CA SER A 88 6.66 7.32 16.24
C SER A 88 5.56 7.59 15.22
N GLN A 89 5.70 8.71 14.57
CA GLN A 89 5.01 9.17 13.36
C GLN A 89 3.69 8.43 13.07
N ASP A 90 2.57 9.05 13.39
CA ASP A 90 1.22 8.51 13.28
C ASP A 90 0.93 7.92 11.89
N GLN A 91 1.14 6.64 11.75
CA GLN A 91 0.68 5.91 10.58
C GLN A 91 -0.85 5.91 10.59
N VAL A 92 -1.45 6.32 9.49
CA VAL A 92 -2.89 6.37 9.33
C VAL A 92 -3.34 5.45 8.19
N ALA A 93 -4.52 4.91 8.35
CA ALA A 93 -5.24 4.21 7.29
C ALA A 93 -6.38 5.11 6.79
N ILE A 94 -6.38 5.43 5.51
CA ILE A 94 -7.43 6.16 4.81
C ILE A 94 -8.24 5.14 4.05
N VAL A 95 -9.51 4.96 4.42
CA VAL A 95 -10.32 3.79 4.05
C VAL A 95 -11.69 4.19 3.50
N GLU A 96 -12.26 3.35 2.64
CA GLU A 96 -13.65 3.48 2.19
C GLU A 96 -14.62 2.97 3.26
N ASP A 97 -14.38 1.78 3.81
CA ASP A 97 -15.17 1.14 4.86
C ASP A 97 -14.41 1.08 6.18
N ALA A 98 -14.76 1.98 7.09
CA ALA A 98 -14.08 2.08 8.37
C ALA A 98 -14.32 0.88 9.29
N ASP A 99 -15.49 0.24 9.22
CA ASP A 99 -15.82 -0.85 10.15
C ASP A 99 -15.10 -2.15 9.76
N THR A 100 -15.04 -2.44 8.47
CA THR A 100 -14.23 -3.55 7.94
C THR A 100 -12.75 -3.33 8.23
N TRP A 101 -12.24 -2.13 7.96
CA TRP A 101 -10.82 -1.84 8.19
C TRP A 101 -10.44 -1.77 9.65
N ARG A 102 -11.30 -1.34 10.55
CA ARG A 102 -11.04 -1.39 12.00
C ARG A 102 -10.79 -2.83 12.46
N ARG A 103 -11.63 -3.77 12.06
CA ARG A 103 -11.45 -5.20 12.39
C ARG A 103 -10.15 -5.77 11.84
N ARG A 104 -9.78 -5.44 10.61
CA ARG A 104 -8.50 -5.86 9.99
C ARG A 104 -7.28 -5.30 10.71
N LEU A 105 -7.34 -4.03 11.11
CA LEU A 105 -6.25 -3.38 11.83
C LEU A 105 -6.09 -3.90 13.27
N GLU A 106 -7.12 -4.47 13.86
CA GLU A 106 -7.06 -5.20 15.13
C GLU A 106 -6.55 -6.64 14.94
N GLY A 107 -6.64 -7.19 13.75
CA GLY A 107 -6.28 -8.55 13.36
C GLY A 107 -4.81 -8.75 12.97
N PRO A 108 -4.52 -9.86 12.24
CA PRO A 108 -3.17 -10.20 11.78
C PRO A 108 -2.54 -9.12 10.89
N ILE A 109 -3.31 -8.55 9.97
CA ILE A 109 -2.85 -7.50 9.06
C ILE A 109 -2.36 -6.28 9.85
N GLY A 110 -3.12 -5.81 10.84
CA GLY A 110 -2.72 -4.66 11.64
C GLY A 110 -1.48 -4.94 12.51
N ARG A 111 -1.34 -6.15 13.04
CA ARG A 111 -0.12 -6.56 13.76
C ARG A 111 1.09 -6.55 12.84
N TRP A 112 0.95 -7.09 11.64
CA TRP A 112 2.01 -7.10 10.65
C TRP A 112 2.41 -5.69 10.20
N LEU A 113 1.44 -4.82 9.89
CA LEU A 113 1.68 -3.43 9.51
C LEU A 113 2.53 -2.67 10.54
N LYS A 114 2.31 -2.92 11.83
CA LYS A 114 3.09 -2.31 12.92
C LYS A 114 4.56 -2.72 12.96
N THR A 115 4.92 -3.82 12.29
CA THR A 115 6.32 -4.28 12.19
C THR A 115 7.05 -3.68 10.99
N GLN A 116 6.32 -3.02 10.08
CA GLN A 116 6.89 -2.45 8.87
C GLN A 116 7.56 -1.10 9.13
N SER A 117 8.51 -0.75 8.26
CA SER A 117 9.11 0.59 8.27
C SER A 117 8.06 1.67 8.07
N ALA A 118 8.14 2.76 8.84
CA ALA A 118 7.27 3.91 8.69
C ALA A 118 7.40 4.61 7.31
N GLU A 119 8.52 4.41 6.61
CA GLU A 119 8.72 4.94 5.26
C GLU A 119 7.91 4.18 4.21
N ARG A 120 7.48 2.94 4.52
CA ARG A 120 6.64 2.15 3.65
C ARG A 120 5.20 2.60 3.70
N SER A 121 4.61 2.69 2.53
CA SER A 121 3.19 2.91 2.38
C SER A 121 2.56 1.70 1.69
N TRP A 122 1.32 1.41 2.07
CA TRP A 122 0.58 0.27 1.56
C TRP A 122 -0.75 0.74 1.00
N GLU A 123 -1.11 0.24 -0.16
CA GLU A 123 -2.40 0.49 -0.77
C GLU A 123 -3.09 -0.84 -1.08
N PHE A 124 -4.32 -0.95 -0.62
CA PHE A 124 -5.22 -2.05 -0.93
C PHE A 124 -6.20 -1.58 -1.99
N PHE A 125 -6.31 -2.37 -3.00
CA PHE A 125 -7.15 -2.11 -4.15
C PHE A 125 -7.87 -3.40 -4.52
N PRO A 126 -9.10 -3.39 -5.09
CA PRO A 126 -9.77 -4.61 -5.47
C PRO A 126 -8.87 -5.56 -6.24
N GLY A 127 -8.59 -6.74 -5.67
CA GLY A 127 -7.71 -7.75 -6.25
C GLY A 127 -6.21 -7.48 -6.17
N TRP A 128 -5.76 -6.44 -5.40
CA TRP A 128 -4.35 -6.06 -5.33
C TRP A 128 -3.91 -5.57 -3.96
N VAL A 129 -2.68 -5.93 -3.62
CA VAL A 129 -1.90 -5.34 -2.53
C VAL A 129 -0.69 -4.65 -3.15
N VAL A 130 -0.49 -3.38 -2.80
CA VAL A 130 0.59 -2.56 -3.36
C VAL A 130 1.39 -1.94 -2.23
N GLY A 131 2.69 -2.24 -2.21
CA GLY A 131 3.65 -1.59 -1.32
C GLY A 131 4.51 -0.59 -2.09
N TYR A 132 4.85 0.51 -1.46
CA TYR A 132 5.82 1.45 -2.00
C TYR A 132 6.62 2.15 -0.90
N GLU A 133 7.88 2.42 -1.20
CA GLU A 133 8.77 3.17 -0.34
C GLU A 133 9.66 4.10 -1.18
N PRO A 134 10.18 5.20 -0.62
CA PRO A 134 11.16 6.03 -1.30
C PRO A 134 12.38 5.21 -1.69
N GLY A 135 12.85 5.35 -2.93
CA GLY A 135 14.03 4.64 -3.38
C GLY A 135 14.21 4.62 -4.89
N SER A 136 15.33 4.08 -5.31
CA SER A 136 15.70 3.86 -6.71
C SER A 136 15.76 2.37 -7.03
N ALA A 137 15.83 2.02 -8.32
CA ALA A 137 15.79 0.64 -8.84
C ALA A 137 16.93 -0.29 -8.37
N GLU A 138 17.79 0.15 -7.48
CA GLU A 138 18.96 -0.60 -7.09
C GLU A 138 18.65 -1.70 -6.05
N GLY A 139 18.48 -2.90 -6.55
CA GLY A 139 18.69 -4.21 -5.93
C GLY A 139 17.90 -4.53 -4.65
N ARG A 140 18.54 -4.39 -3.51
CA ARG A 140 18.07 -4.93 -2.22
C ARG A 140 16.74 -4.36 -1.71
N PRO A 141 16.48 -3.04 -1.77
CA PRO A 141 15.21 -2.49 -1.29
C PRO A 141 14.00 -3.04 -2.04
N LEU A 142 14.07 -3.17 -3.37
CA LEU A 142 12.99 -3.72 -4.17
C LEU A 142 12.68 -5.17 -3.82
N LEU A 143 13.71 -6.00 -3.57
CA LEU A 143 13.53 -7.38 -3.14
C LEU A 143 12.87 -7.45 -1.74
N ALA A 144 13.31 -6.60 -0.81
CA ALA A 144 12.73 -6.54 0.53
C ALA A 144 11.27 -6.07 0.51
N LEU A 145 10.95 -5.06 -0.30
CA LEU A 145 9.58 -4.59 -0.49
C LEU A 145 8.71 -5.68 -1.14
N THR A 146 9.23 -6.38 -2.13
CA THR A 146 8.51 -7.48 -2.80
C THR A 146 8.23 -8.64 -1.85
N ALA A 147 9.19 -8.99 -0.98
CA ALA A 147 9.00 -10.03 0.03
C ALA A 147 7.91 -9.61 1.04
N ALA A 148 7.97 -8.38 1.53
CA ALA A 148 6.97 -7.85 2.46
C ALA A 148 5.58 -7.76 1.82
N ALA A 149 5.48 -7.36 0.55
CA ALA A 149 4.21 -7.34 -0.17
C ALA A 149 3.61 -8.74 -0.33
N ARG A 150 4.48 -9.76 -0.51
CA ARG A 150 4.04 -11.17 -0.60
C ARG A 150 3.49 -11.66 0.74
N GLU A 151 4.18 -11.39 1.84
CA GLU A 151 3.69 -11.72 3.17
C GLU A 151 2.33 -11.08 3.44
N LEU A 152 2.15 -9.82 3.07
CA LEU A 152 0.87 -9.12 3.22
C LEU A 152 -0.22 -9.74 2.34
N ALA A 153 0.10 -10.10 1.11
CA ALA A 153 -0.84 -10.77 0.20
C ALA A 153 -1.29 -12.13 0.77
N GLU A 154 -0.39 -12.89 1.39
CA GLU A 154 -0.71 -14.16 2.06
C GLU A 154 -1.63 -13.95 3.28
N LEU A 155 -1.42 -12.89 4.07
CA LEU A 155 -2.31 -12.53 5.18
C LEU A 155 -3.71 -12.17 4.68
N VAL A 156 -3.83 -11.42 3.59
CA VAL A 156 -5.11 -11.07 2.97
C VAL A 156 -5.83 -12.32 2.46
N ALA A 157 -5.11 -13.24 1.83
CA ALA A 157 -5.67 -14.52 1.38
C ALA A 157 -6.12 -15.41 2.55
N GLY A 158 -5.39 -15.38 3.66
CA GLY A 158 -5.74 -16.10 4.89
C GLY A 158 -7.04 -15.63 5.53
N GLU A 159 -7.30 -14.31 5.56
CA GLU A 159 -8.57 -13.77 6.06
C GLU A 159 -9.79 -14.30 5.27
N ARG A 160 -9.65 -14.48 3.96
CA ARG A 160 -10.70 -15.08 3.15
C ARG A 160 -11.03 -16.51 3.59
N ALA A 161 -9.99 -17.32 3.80
CA ALA A 161 -10.18 -18.72 4.20
C ALA A 161 -10.91 -18.84 5.54
N GLU A 162 -10.69 -17.90 6.48
CA GLU A 162 -11.40 -17.84 7.76
C GLU A 162 -12.88 -17.43 7.58
N LEU A 163 -13.17 -16.50 6.66
CA LEU A 163 -14.53 -16.04 6.38
C LEU A 163 -15.36 -17.08 5.63
N ASP A 164 -14.73 -17.85 4.75
CA ASP A 164 -15.37 -18.89 3.94
C ASP A 164 -15.49 -20.23 4.71
N ALA A 165 -14.87 -20.35 5.89
CA ALA A 165 -14.98 -21.54 6.72
C ALA A 165 -16.43 -21.71 7.22
N PRO A 166 -17.07 -22.88 7.03
CA PRO A 166 -18.42 -23.11 7.53
C PRO A 166 -18.44 -22.96 9.05
N SER A 167 -19.32 -22.09 9.55
CA SER A 167 -19.54 -21.98 10.99
C SER A 167 -19.97 -23.34 11.51
N THR A 168 -19.06 -24.03 12.15
CA THR A 168 -19.40 -25.22 12.97
C THR A 168 -20.20 -24.71 14.17
N VAL A 169 -21.51 -24.67 13.99
CA VAL A 169 -22.44 -24.48 15.12
C VAL A 169 -22.57 -25.87 15.77
N ASP A 170 -21.95 -26.04 16.95
CA ASP A 170 -22.23 -27.13 17.87
C ASP A 170 -23.59 -26.98 18.53
#